data_7f7896f59511cbe4887b03fa52a0b593
#
_entry.id   7f7896f59511cbe4887b03fa52a0b593
#
_cell.length_a   1.000
_cell.length_b   1.000
_cell.length_c   1.000
_cell.angle_alpha   90.00
_cell.angle_beta   90.00
_cell.angle_gamma   90.00
#
_symmetry.space_group_name_H-M   'P 1'
#
loop_
_entity.id
_entity.type
_entity.pdbx_description
1 polymer ?
#
loop_
_entity_poly.entity_id
_entity_poly.type
_entity_poly.pdbx_seq_one_letter_code
_entity_poly.pdbx_strand_id
1 'polypeptide(L)'
;MLINKSSKIEVGDLATFKMVNGDEIVGTVESVVESSVGSDYTVSNPMTVVPSQKGVGLFPSLMTGKDKANVVLRAQHVMMTALTTDELKPHYTQMTTGIVTAPAGIIK
;
A
#
# COMPACT_ATOMS: atom_id res chain seq x y z
N MET A 1 -0.94 -5.53 -29.45
CA MET A 1 -0.50 -5.33 -28.75
C MET A 1 -0.29 -6.06 -27.79
N LEU A 2 0.24 -6.16 -27.45
CA LEU A 2 0.43 -6.93 -26.61
C LEU A 2 0.15 -6.54 -25.36
N ILE A 3 -0.59 -7.13 -24.70
CA ILE A 3 -0.92 -6.79 -23.40
C ILE A 3 0.11 -7.25 -22.46
N ASN A 4 0.54 -6.40 -21.64
CA ASN A 4 1.54 -6.76 -20.68
C ASN A 4 0.89 -7.24 -19.41
N LYS A 5 0.66 -8.51 -19.31
CA LYS A 5 -0.01 -9.03 -18.16
C LYS A 5 0.81 -8.98 -16.89
N SER A 6 2.11 -8.89 -17.01
CA SER A 6 2.94 -8.88 -15.82
C SER A 6 2.78 -7.60 -15.02
N SER A 7 2.15 -6.56 -15.59
CA SER A 7 1.94 -5.33 -14.85
C SER A 7 0.59 -5.29 -14.15
N LYS A 8 -0.22 -6.33 -14.30
CA LYS A 8 -1.52 -6.31 -13.67
C LYS A 8 -1.40 -6.59 -12.19
N ILE A 9 -2.11 -5.80 -11.40
CA ILE A 9 -2.14 -5.96 -9.95
C ILE A 9 -3.15 -7.06 -9.60
N GLU A 10 -2.73 -7.98 -8.77
CA GLU A 10 -3.58 -9.10 -8.39
C GLU A 10 -3.66 -9.24 -6.89
N VAL A 11 -4.66 -9.98 -6.43
CA VAL A 11 -4.83 -10.27 -5.02
C VAL A 11 -3.56 -10.94 -4.49
N GLY A 12 -3.11 -10.48 -3.34
CA GLY A 12 -1.89 -10.98 -2.72
C GLY A 12 -0.67 -10.14 -3.01
N ASP A 13 -0.75 -9.28 -4.02
CA ASP A 13 0.40 -8.46 -4.38
C ASP A 13 0.57 -7.31 -3.40
N LEU A 14 1.81 -6.92 -3.20
CA LEU A 14 2.11 -5.65 -2.55
C LEU A 14 2.16 -4.59 -3.64
N ALA A 15 1.29 -3.61 -3.55
CA ALA A 15 1.14 -2.62 -4.61
C ALA A 15 1.28 -1.20 -4.07
N THR A 16 1.69 -0.32 -4.95
CA THR A 16 1.88 1.09 -4.67
C THR A 16 0.83 1.88 -5.42
N PHE A 17 0.20 2.84 -4.74
CA PHE A 17 -0.88 3.65 -5.29
C PHE A 17 -0.55 5.11 -5.08
N LYS A 18 -0.56 5.89 -6.18
CA LYS A 18 -0.43 7.33 -6.09
C LYS A 18 -1.83 7.91 -6.10
N MET A 19 -2.19 8.61 -5.05
CA MET A 19 -3.54 9.15 -4.89
C MET A 19 -3.62 10.55 -5.47
N VAL A 20 -4.84 10.98 -5.79
CA VAL A 20 -5.04 12.31 -6.40
C VAL A 20 -4.60 13.45 -5.49
N ASN A 21 -4.54 13.22 -4.18
CA ASN A 21 -4.07 14.26 -3.27
C ASN A 21 -2.54 14.29 -3.15
N GLY A 22 -1.86 13.44 -3.90
CA GLY A 22 -0.40 13.40 -3.89
C GLY A 22 0.22 12.36 -2.99
N ASP A 23 -0.57 11.72 -2.12
CA ASP A 23 -0.04 10.69 -1.25
C ASP A 23 0.31 9.44 -2.04
N GLU A 24 1.34 8.76 -1.60
CA GLU A 24 1.71 7.48 -2.16
C GLU A 24 1.48 6.43 -1.07
N ILE A 25 0.68 5.42 -1.37
CA ILE A 25 0.27 4.42 -0.40
C ILE A 25 0.72 3.05 -0.87
N VAL A 26 1.23 2.25 0.06
CA VAL A 26 1.65 0.87 -0.21
C VAL A 26 0.76 -0.03 0.63
N GLY A 27 0.23 -1.08 0.03
CA GLY A 27 -0.62 -2.02 0.76
C GLY A 27 -0.70 -3.36 0.07
N THR A 28 -1.14 -4.36 0.82
CA THR A 28 -1.35 -5.69 0.26
C THR A 28 -2.76 -5.75 -0.31
N VAL A 29 -2.87 -6.15 -1.57
CA VAL A 29 -4.14 -6.18 -2.26
C VAL A 29 -4.96 -7.38 -1.80
N GLU A 30 -6.14 -7.12 -1.29
CA GLU A 30 -7.04 -8.18 -0.82
C GLU A 30 -8.15 -8.45 -1.84
N SER A 31 -8.58 -7.44 -2.56
CA SER A 31 -9.53 -7.64 -3.64
C SER A 31 -9.46 -6.50 -4.63
N VAL A 32 -9.90 -6.76 -5.85
CA VAL A 32 -9.95 -5.78 -6.91
C VAL A 32 -11.33 -5.87 -7.52
N VAL A 33 -12.07 -4.76 -7.52
CA VAL A 33 -13.40 -4.71 -8.11
C VAL A 33 -13.37 -3.73 -9.25
N GLU A 34 -13.66 -4.20 -10.45
CA GLU A 34 -13.60 -3.36 -11.63
C GLU A 34 -14.94 -2.77 -11.95
N SER A 35 -14.93 -1.55 -12.45
CA SER A 35 -16.14 -0.87 -12.84
C SER A 35 -15.84 -0.02 -14.07
N SER A 36 -16.84 0.72 -14.53
CA SER A 36 -16.65 1.56 -15.71
C SER A 36 -15.67 2.70 -15.49
N VAL A 37 -15.42 3.07 -14.24
CA VAL A 37 -14.50 4.17 -13.94
C VAL A 37 -13.12 3.69 -13.52
N GLY A 38 -12.89 2.41 -13.48
CA GLY A 38 -11.60 1.86 -13.10
C GLY A 38 -11.75 0.81 -12.03
N SER A 39 -10.69 0.59 -11.28
CA SER A 39 -10.68 -0.47 -10.28
C SER A 39 -10.66 0.12 -8.88
N ASP A 40 -11.50 -0.42 -8.01
CA ASP A 40 -11.40 -0.16 -6.58
C ASP A 40 -10.54 -1.26 -5.98
N TYR A 41 -9.57 -0.88 -5.17
CA TYR A 41 -8.68 -1.84 -4.55
C TYR A 41 -8.93 -1.88 -3.06
N THR A 42 -9.20 -3.07 -2.54
CA THR A 42 -9.23 -3.26 -1.10
C THR A 42 -7.85 -3.72 -0.67
N VAL A 43 -7.24 -2.99 0.24
CA VAL A 43 -5.89 -3.31 0.68
C VAL A 43 -5.87 -3.46 2.19
N SER A 44 -4.96 -4.29 2.66
CA SER A 44 -4.72 -4.43 4.08
C SER A 44 -3.43 -3.73 4.43
N ASN A 45 -3.36 -3.24 5.65
CA ASN A 45 -2.18 -2.58 6.19
C ASN A 45 -1.65 -1.47 5.29
N PRO A 46 -2.51 -0.51 4.89
CA PRO A 46 -2.03 0.56 4.02
C PRO A 46 -1.07 1.47 4.78
N MET A 47 0.06 1.75 4.14
CA MET A 47 1.09 2.61 4.71
C MET A 47 1.35 3.76 3.75
N THR A 48 1.43 4.96 4.27
CA THR A 48 1.75 6.12 3.45
C THR A 48 3.25 6.30 3.40
N VAL A 49 3.76 6.49 2.21
CA VAL A 49 5.19 6.65 1.97
C VAL A 49 5.56 8.11 2.19
N VAL A 50 6.58 8.34 2.98
CA VAL A 50 7.04 9.70 3.22
C VAL A 50 8.53 9.76 2.94
N PRO A 51 9.04 10.89 2.43
CA PRO A 51 10.47 11.00 2.21
C PRO A 51 11.20 11.08 3.55
N SER A 52 12.40 10.56 3.57
CA SER A 52 13.24 10.66 4.74
C SER A 52 14.68 10.85 4.27
N GLN A 53 15.56 11.12 5.22
CA GLN A 53 16.95 11.35 4.86
C GLN A 53 17.60 10.12 4.28
N LYS A 54 17.09 8.96 4.60
CA LYS A 54 17.69 7.72 4.12
C LYS A 54 16.86 7.07 3.02
N GLY A 55 15.97 7.82 2.40
CA GLY A 55 15.13 7.29 1.35
C GLY A 55 13.68 7.52 1.66
N VAL A 56 12.95 6.48 2.02
CA VAL A 56 11.53 6.62 2.32
C VAL A 56 11.22 6.01 3.67
N GLY A 57 10.21 6.55 4.32
CA GLY A 57 9.65 5.98 5.53
C GLY A 57 8.21 5.60 5.28
N LEU A 58 7.65 4.82 6.19
CA LEU A 58 6.27 4.38 6.08
C LEU A 58 5.51 4.75 7.35
N PHE A 59 4.32 5.31 7.17
CA PHE A 59 3.40 5.59 8.26
C PHE A 59 2.08 4.90 8.00
N PRO A 60 1.36 4.48 9.02
CA PRO A 60 -0.01 3.99 8.79
C PRO A 60 -0.82 5.06 8.09
N SER A 61 -1.54 4.67 7.04
CA SER A 61 -2.34 5.63 6.27
C SER A 61 -3.51 6.16 7.08
N LEU A 62 -4.04 5.35 7.99
CA LEU A 62 -5.12 5.77 8.87
C LEU A 62 -4.62 5.70 10.30
N MET A 63 -4.75 6.79 11.01
CA MET A 63 -4.24 6.84 12.38
C MET A 63 -5.20 6.21 13.38
N THR A 64 -6.47 6.19 13.06
CA THR A 64 -7.49 5.73 13.98
C THR A 64 -8.24 4.52 13.45
N GLY A 65 -7.77 3.94 12.35
CA GLY A 65 -8.39 2.73 11.82
C GLY A 65 -8.05 1.55 12.71
N LYS A 66 -8.90 0.54 12.62
CA LYS A 66 -8.68 -0.67 13.38
C LYS A 66 -7.43 -1.37 12.86
N ASP A 67 -6.71 -2.02 13.74
CA ASP A 67 -5.55 -2.81 13.32
C ASP A 67 -5.97 -3.83 12.29
N LYS A 68 -5.18 -3.94 11.25
CA LYS A 68 -5.39 -4.93 10.19
C LYS A 68 -6.74 -4.76 9.49
N ALA A 69 -7.33 -3.57 9.57
CA ALA A 69 -8.56 -3.32 8.84
C ALA A 69 -8.25 -3.25 7.35
N ASN A 70 -9.20 -3.71 6.55
CA ASN A 70 -9.09 -3.55 5.11
C ASN A 70 -9.64 -2.18 4.73
N VAL A 71 -8.95 -1.53 3.82
CA VAL A 71 -9.28 -0.18 3.39
C VAL A 71 -9.53 -0.20 1.90
N VAL A 72 -10.56 0.49 1.46
CA VAL A 72 -10.89 0.54 0.04
C VAL A 72 -10.31 1.82 -0.56
N LEU A 73 -9.47 1.66 -1.58
CA LEU A 73 -8.96 2.76 -2.36
C LEU A 73 -9.81 2.87 -3.61
N ARG A 74 -10.57 3.95 -3.70
CA ARG A 74 -11.55 4.11 -4.77
C ARG A 74 -10.91 4.50 -6.08
N ALA A 75 -11.45 3.98 -7.16
CA ALA A 75 -10.90 4.22 -8.49
C ALA A 75 -10.78 5.71 -8.80
N GLN A 76 -11.75 6.52 -8.37
CA GLN A 76 -11.73 7.95 -8.69
C GLN A 76 -10.55 8.67 -8.06
N HIS A 77 -9.96 8.11 -7.02
CA HIS A 77 -8.92 8.80 -6.27
C HIS A 77 -7.53 8.22 -6.49
N VAL A 78 -7.41 7.16 -7.27
CA VAL A 78 -6.13 6.54 -7.57
C VAL A 78 -5.66 7.07 -8.92
N MET A 79 -4.55 7.78 -8.93
CA MET A 79 -4.02 8.31 -10.18
C MET A 79 -3.22 7.28 -10.93
N MET A 80 -2.41 6.52 -10.22
CA MET A 80 -1.60 5.49 -10.86
C MET A 80 -1.26 4.43 -9.83
N THR A 81 -1.00 3.24 -10.29
CA THR A 81 -0.68 2.12 -9.42
C THR A 81 0.34 1.22 -10.11
N ALA A 82 1.14 0.55 -9.31
CA ALA A 82 2.16 -0.37 -9.81
C ALA A 82 2.50 -1.35 -8.70
N LEU A 83 3.18 -2.41 -9.07
CA LEU A 83 3.73 -3.32 -8.07
C LEU A 83 4.82 -2.59 -7.31
N THR A 84 4.93 -2.88 -6.02
CA THR A 84 5.92 -2.23 -5.16
C THR A 84 7.30 -2.82 -5.45
N THR A 85 8.33 -2.00 -5.34
CA THR A 85 9.69 -2.48 -5.56
C THR A 85 10.05 -3.53 -4.53
N ASP A 86 10.89 -4.46 -4.94
CA ASP A 86 11.30 -5.54 -4.03
C ASP A 86 12.09 -5.02 -2.84
N GLU A 87 12.75 -3.91 -3.02
CA GLU A 87 13.56 -3.34 -1.93
C GLU A 87 12.71 -2.87 -0.77
N LEU A 88 11.49 -2.44 -1.02
CA LEU A 88 10.63 -1.95 0.03
C LEU A 88 9.90 -3.07 0.76
N LYS A 89 9.77 -4.24 0.16
CA LYS A 89 8.97 -5.30 0.74
C LYS A 89 9.40 -5.72 2.15
N PRO A 90 10.70 -5.93 2.41
CA PRO A 90 11.06 -6.30 3.79
C PRO A 90 10.72 -5.21 4.79
N HIS A 91 10.90 -3.96 4.41
CA HIS A 91 10.59 -2.85 5.30
C HIS A 91 9.10 -2.81 5.60
N TYR A 92 8.29 -2.96 4.57
CA TYR A 92 6.83 -2.99 4.73
C TYR A 92 6.41 -4.15 5.62
N THR A 93 6.97 -5.34 5.39
CA THR A 93 6.63 -6.49 6.18
C THR A 93 6.99 -6.28 7.65
N GLN A 94 8.16 -5.73 7.89
CA GLN A 94 8.58 -5.48 9.25
C GLN A 94 7.66 -4.48 9.95
N MET A 95 7.26 -3.43 9.25
CA MET A 95 6.40 -2.42 9.83
C MET A 95 5.00 -2.90 10.09
N THR A 96 4.51 -3.84 9.30
CA THR A 96 3.10 -4.24 9.39
C THR A 96 2.87 -5.50 10.19
N THR A 97 3.89 -6.31 10.41
CA THR A 97 3.70 -7.53 11.20
C THR A 97 3.92 -7.29 12.68
N GLY A 98 4.62 -6.25 13.05
CA GLY A 98 4.88 -5.99 14.44
C GLY A 98 5.85 -6.94 15.08
N ILE A 99 6.48 -7.77 14.30
CA ILE A 99 7.34 -8.78 14.85
C ILE A 99 8.53 -8.19 15.56
N VAL A 100 9.01 -7.17 15.11
CA VAL A 100 10.11 -6.64 15.70
C VAL A 100 9.80 -5.94 16.90
N THR A 101 9.58 -5.93 17.27
CA THR A 101 9.28 -5.27 18.16
C THR A 101 9.95 -4.25 18.51
N ALA A 102 10.15 -3.89 18.37
CA ALA A 102 10.55 -3.19 18.54
C ALA A 102 10.64 -2.35 19.02
N PRO A 103 10.86 -2.35 19.28
CA PRO A 103 10.83 -1.70 19.76
C PRO A 103 10.40 -0.84 19.99
N ALA A 104 10.40 -1.13 20.09
CA ALA A 104 10.00 -0.60 20.12
C ALA A 104 9.76 0.23 20.36
N GLY A 105 9.83 0.24 20.40
CA GLY A 105 9.56 0.84 20.56
C GLY A 105 9.25 1.69 20.69
N ILE A 106 9.07 1.66 20.60
CA ILE A 106 8.59 2.29 20.50
C ILE A 106 7.92 2.75 21.02
N ILE A 107 7.58 2.55 21.29
CA ILE A 107 6.92 2.86 21.51
C ILE A 107 6.63 3.21 22.13
N LYS A 108 6.62 3.15 22.55
CA LYS A 108 6.31 3.31 22.98
C LYS A 108 6.07 3.78 23.23
#